data_c959efb0b05e4da861babe8cc5e965c6
#
_entry.id   c959efb0b05e4da861babe8cc5e965c6
#
_cell.length_a   1.000
_cell.length_b   1.000
_cell.length_c   1.000
_cell.angle_alpha   90.00
_cell.angle_beta   90.00
_cell.angle_gamma   90.00
#
_symmetry.space_group_name_H-M   'P 1'
#
loop_
_entity.id
_entity.type
_entity.pdbx_description
1 polymer ?
#
loop_
_entity_poly.entity_id
_entity_poly.type
_entity_poly.pdbx_seq_one_letter_code
_entity_poly.pdbx_strand_id
1 'polypeptide(L)'
;EGNPVSAEVKLGKDVQKVELKKGENKIFFEIPVQEKTSKLAYEVLAGSEKETGKITVSPVRQWTMNMVQHTHTDIGYTRSQMEILAEHQRYIDYALDYCDATDSYPEFAKFKWTCEISWAVGEYLKNKPAKQIERLKKRVEEGRIELAGMYLNFDELPDEQTLAASLAPLKLFKEKGLKTELAMQNDVNGIGWCFAEFLPDLGFKYVNMGTHGHRALICFD
;
A
#
# COMPACT_ATOMS: atom_id res chain seq x y z
N GLU A 1 -35.14 -21.40 30.95
CA GLU A 1 -34.65 -21.32 29.56
C GLU A 1 -35.79 -21.77 28.67
N GLY A 2 -36.32 -20.85 27.81
CA GLY A 2 -37.38 -21.19 26.83
C GLY A 2 -36.79 -21.99 25.67
N ASN A 3 -37.55 -22.94 25.13
CA ASN A 3 -37.16 -23.68 23.95
C ASN A 3 -37.01 -22.72 22.77
N PRO A 4 -36.03 -22.94 21.84
CA PRO A 4 -35.95 -22.17 20.59
C PRO A 4 -37.26 -22.27 19.81
N VAL A 5 -37.62 -21.18 19.13
CA VAL A 5 -38.82 -21.10 18.30
C VAL A 5 -38.40 -20.98 16.85
N SER A 6 -38.91 -21.87 15.99
CA SER A 6 -38.67 -21.78 14.57
C SER A 6 -39.36 -20.54 13.99
N ALA A 7 -38.63 -19.77 13.23
CA ALA A 7 -39.13 -18.55 12.61
C ALA A 7 -38.67 -18.44 11.15
N GLU A 8 -39.48 -17.78 10.36
CA GLU A 8 -39.13 -17.34 9.03
C GLU A 8 -38.87 -15.84 9.05
N VAL A 9 -37.67 -15.45 8.61
CA VAL A 9 -37.26 -14.03 8.54
C VAL A 9 -37.04 -13.66 7.10
N LYS A 10 -37.76 -12.64 6.66
CA LYS A 10 -37.70 -12.11 5.31
C LYS A 10 -37.15 -10.70 5.29
N LEU A 11 -36.23 -10.43 4.37
CA LEU A 11 -35.70 -9.10 4.10
C LEU A 11 -35.75 -8.85 2.59
N GLY A 12 -36.61 -7.93 2.17
CA GLY A 12 -36.85 -7.71 0.73
C GLY A 12 -37.38 -8.96 0.05
N LYS A 13 -36.54 -9.59 -0.79
CA LYS A 13 -36.87 -10.84 -1.51
C LYS A 13 -36.28 -12.09 -0.86
N ASP A 14 -35.34 -11.92 0.06
CA ASP A 14 -34.61 -13.02 0.67
C ASP A 14 -35.32 -13.51 1.92
N VAL A 15 -35.36 -14.83 2.07
CA VAL A 15 -36.06 -15.53 3.17
C VAL A 15 -35.09 -16.52 3.81
N GLN A 16 -35.03 -16.48 5.15
CA GLN A 16 -34.26 -17.43 5.94
C GLN A 16 -35.14 -18.08 6.99
N LYS A 17 -34.97 -19.38 7.23
CA LYS A 17 -35.54 -20.08 8.35
C LYS A 17 -34.50 -20.19 9.46
N VAL A 18 -34.86 -19.74 10.64
CA VAL A 18 -33.94 -19.64 11.79
C VAL A 18 -34.61 -20.12 13.07
N GLU A 19 -33.81 -20.54 14.03
CA GLU A 19 -34.26 -20.85 15.37
C GLU A 19 -33.99 -19.66 16.29
N LEU A 20 -35.05 -18.97 16.73
CA LEU A 20 -34.93 -17.85 17.65
C LEU A 20 -34.85 -18.33 19.09
N LYS A 21 -33.90 -17.79 19.83
CA LYS A 21 -33.71 -18.01 21.27
C LYS A 21 -34.23 -16.81 22.07
N LYS A 22 -34.54 -16.99 23.31
CA LYS A 22 -34.85 -15.90 24.22
C LYS A 22 -33.69 -14.91 24.31
N GLY A 23 -33.96 -13.63 24.08
CA GLY A 23 -32.95 -12.55 24.11
C GLY A 23 -32.56 -12.08 22.70
N GLU A 24 -31.33 -11.61 22.53
CA GLU A 24 -30.82 -11.07 21.27
C GLU A 24 -30.53 -12.20 20.28
N ASN A 25 -31.03 -12.06 19.03
CA ASN A 25 -30.72 -12.93 17.92
C ASN A 25 -30.11 -12.08 16.77
N LYS A 26 -29.00 -12.55 16.18
CA LYS A 26 -28.33 -11.89 15.05
C LYS A 26 -28.54 -12.71 13.78
N ILE A 27 -29.22 -12.12 12.83
CA ILE A 27 -29.55 -12.75 11.53
C ILE A 27 -28.89 -11.91 10.44
N PHE A 28 -28.10 -12.55 9.57
CA PHE A 28 -27.32 -11.86 8.54
C PHE A 28 -27.95 -12.09 7.18
N PHE A 29 -28.12 -11.01 6.43
CA PHE A 29 -28.56 -11.05 5.05
C PHE A 29 -27.51 -10.40 4.15
N GLU A 30 -27.19 -11.05 3.04
CA GLU A 30 -26.41 -10.43 1.96
C GLU A 30 -27.36 -9.64 1.07
N ILE A 31 -27.13 -8.35 0.95
CA ILE A 31 -27.93 -7.47 0.09
C ILE A 31 -27.02 -6.84 -0.99
N PRO A 32 -27.51 -6.67 -2.22
CA PRO A 32 -26.76 -5.97 -3.24
C PRO A 32 -26.33 -4.57 -2.79
N VAL A 33 -25.15 -4.14 -3.25
CA VAL A 33 -24.65 -2.78 -2.98
C VAL A 33 -25.68 -1.76 -3.45
N GLN A 34 -26.02 -0.82 -2.57
CA GLN A 34 -26.97 0.23 -2.87
C GLN A 34 -26.23 1.47 -3.37
N GLU A 35 -26.66 2.05 -4.48
CA GLU A 35 -26.14 3.33 -4.99
C GLU A 35 -26.73 4.54 -4.27
N LYS A 36 -27.92 4.38 -3.70
CA LYS A 36 -28.65 5.41 -2.95
C LYS A 36 -29.26 4.82 -1.71
N THR A 37 -29.49 5.65 -0.70
CA THR A 37 -30.22 5.25 0.50
C THR A 37 -31.59 4.70 0.12
N SER A 38 -31.89 3.50 0.56
CA SER A 38 -33.14 2.78 0.29
C SER A 38 -33.76 2.24 1.58
N LYS A 39 -35.03 1.84 1.52
CA LYS A 39 -35.72 1.18 2.62
C LYS A 39 -36.11 -0.22 2.19
N LEU A 40 -35.62 -1.21 2.92
CA LEU A 40 -36.00 -2.61 2.73
C LEU A 40 -37.04 -3.00 3.77
N ALA A 41 -38.13 -3.60 3.32
CA ALA A 41 -39.13 -4.17 4.21
C ALA A 41 -38.61 -5.47 4.81
N TYR A 42 -38.86 -5.68 6.10
CA TYR A 42 -38.64 -6.98 6.76
C TYR A 42 -39.95 -7.54 7.31
N GLU A 43 -39.96 -8.85 7.44
CA GLU A 43 -41.04 -9.62 8.08
C GLU A 43 -40.40 -10.75 8.90
N VAL A 44 -40.88 -10.89 10.12
CA VAL A 44 -40.51 -12.03 10.99
C VAL A 44 -41.80 -12.76 11.33
N LEU A 45 -41.87 -14.06 11.05
CA LEU A 45 -42.98 -14.92 11.36
C LEU A 45 -42.49 -16.03 12.30
N ALA A 46 -42.98 -16.04 13.53
CA ALA A 46 -42.64 -17.03 14.55
C ALA A 46 -43.91 -17.66 15.11
N GLY A 47 -44.24 -18.88 14.66
CA GLY A 47 -45.52 -19.50 14.97
C GLY A 47 -46.70 -18.69 14.42
N SER A 48 -47.57 -18.20 15.33
CA SER A 48 -48.70 -17.33 14.99
C SER A 48 -48.38 -15.84 15.05
N GLU A 49 -47.22 -15.48 15.55
CA GLU A 49 -46.81 -14.09 15.72
C GLU A 49 -46.09 -13.56 14.47
N LYS A 50 -46.43 -12.34 14.10
CA LYS A 50 -45.87 -11.67 12.93
C LYS A 50 -45.44 -10.26 13.28
N GLU A 51 -44.18 -9.94 12.95
CA GLU A 51 -43.66 -8.60 13.02
C GLU A 51 -43.20 -8.11 11.65
N THR A 52 -43.44 -6.86 11.33
CA THR A 52 -43.02 -6.25 10.05
C THR A 52 -42.49 -4.84 10.26
N GLY A 53 -41.56 -4.45 9.43
CA GLY A 53 -41.02 -3.09 9.47
C GLY A 53 -40.17 -2.77 8.27
N LYS A 54 -39.40 -1.71 8.39
CA LYS A 54 -38.45 -1.27 7.35
C LYS A 54 -37.14 -0.91 7.98
N ILE A 55 -36.06 -1.38 7.39
CA ILE A 55 -34.70 -0.91 7.70
C ILE A 55 -34.22 0.05 6.63
N THR A 56 -33.43 1.06 7.04
CA THR A 56 -32.76 1.97 6.11
C THR A 56 -31.40 1.40 5.77
N VAL A 57 -31.14 1.22 4.48
CA VAL A 57 -29.84 0.78 3.97
C VAL A 57 -29.20 1.95 3.24
N SER A 58 -28.06 2.39 3.72
CA SER A 58 -27.27 3.46 3.11
C SER A 58 -26.23 2.91 2.16
N PRO A 59 -25.81 3.68 1.14
CA PRO A 59 -24.70 3.29 0.29
C PRO A 59 -23.45 3.02 1.10
N VAL A 60 -22.73 1.95 0.74
CA VAL A 60 -21.41 1.68 1.29
C VAL A 60 -20.39 2.50 0.50
N ARG A 61 -19.48 3.17 1.21
CA ARG A 61 -18.39 3.90 0.56
C ARG A 61 -17.60 2.96 -0.35
N GLN A 62 -17.48 3.33 -1.61
CA GLN A 62 -16.63 2.62 -2.55
C GLN A 62 -15.18 3.07 -2.36
N TRP A 63 -14.27 2.11 -2.30
CA TRP A 63 -12.85 2.35 -2.17
C TRP A 63 -12.13 1.88 -3.41
N THR A 64 -11.19 2.68 -3.90
CA THR A 64 -10.19 2.22 -4.85
C THR A 64 -8.92 1.95 -4.07
N MET A 65 -8.45 0.70 -4.09
CA MET A 65 -7.21 0.30 -3.43
C MET A 65 -6.12 0.13 -4.50
N ASN A 66 -5.11 0.98 -4.44
CA ASN A 66 -3.94 0.86 -5.30
C ASN A 66 -2.86 0.09 -4.53
N MET A 67 -2.45 -1.05 -5.08
CA MET A 67 -1.42 -1.89 -4.47
C MET A 67 -0.13 -1.74 -5.26
N VAL A 68 0.93 -1.30 -4.57
CA VAL A 68 2.27 -1.16 -5.14
C VAL A 68 3.24 -1.97 -4.28
N GLN A 69 3.95 -2.90 -4.90
CA GLN A 69 4.96 -3.69 -4.20
C GLN A 69 6.24 -2.88 -4.04
N HIS A 70 6.89 -3.07 -2.92
CA HIS A 70 8.25 -2.61 -2.68
C HIS A 70 9.02 -3.66 -1.89
N THR A 71 10.31 -3.47 -1.73
CA THR A 71 11.14 -4.34 -0.88
C THR A 71 11.76 -3.48 0.21
N HIS A 72 11.39 -3.76 1.46
CA HIS A 72 11.96 -3.07 2.61
C HIS A 72 13.44 -3.39 2.78
N THR A 73 14.22 -2.41 3.23
CA THR A 73 15.66 -2.50 3.34
C THR A 73 16.11 -2.44 4.80
N ASP A 74 16.49 -3.58 5.32
CA ASP A 74 17.14 -3.76 6.61
C ASP A 74 18.64 -4.04 6.41
N ILE A 75 19.51 -3.30 7.08
CA ILE A 75 20.97 -3.43 6.89
C ILE A 75 21.67 -3.62 8.24
N GLY A 76 22.56 -4.61 8.29
CA GLY A 76 23.51 -4.80 9.39
C GLY A 76 23.03 -5.78 10.44
N TYR A 77 21.82 -5.69 10.92
CA TYR A 77 21.30 -6.58 11.95
C TYR A 77 20.64 -7.84 11.37
N THR A 78 20.11 -7.79 10.17
CA THR A 78 19.57 -8.95 9.45
C THR A 78 20.66 -9.71 8.74
N ARG A 79 21.49 -9.01 7.96
CA ARG A 79 22.66 -9.51 7.22
C ARG A 79 23.67 -8.38 7.00
N SER A 80 24.87 -8.77 6.53
CA SER A 80 25.89 -7.79 6.19
C SER A 80 25.44 -6.85 5.07
N GLN A 81 25.95 -5.64 5.05
CA GLN A 81 25.65 -4.64 4.03
C GLN A 81 25.87 -5.17 2.60
N MET A 82 26.95 -5.93 2.39
CA MET A 82 27.27 -6.45 1.05
C MET A 82 26.31 -7.55 0.58
N GLU A 83 25.81 -8.37 1.50
CA GLU A 83 24.78 -9.36 1.19
C GLU A 83 23.46 -8.71 0.85
N ILE A 84 23.04 -7.72 1.64
CA ILE A 84 21.82 -6.96 1.39
C ILE A 84 21.90 -6.22 0.05
N LEU A 85 23.05 -5.60 -0.27
CA LEU A 85 23.22 -4.95 -1.57
C LEU A 85 23.03 -5.94 -2.73
N ALA A 86 23.66 -7.11 -2.65
CA ALA A 86 23.53 -8.13 -3.68
C ALA A 86 22.08 -8.61 -3.84
N GLU A 87 21.32 -8.71 -2.75
CA GLU A 87 19.90 -9.06 -2.80
C GLU A 87 19.07 -7.97 -3.45
N HIS A 88 19.24 -6.72 -3.05
CA HIS A 88 18.48 -5.61 -3.63
C HIS A 88 18.76 -5.42 -5.12
N GLN A 89 20.00 -5.67 -5.56
CA GLN A 89 20.29 -5.70 -6.99
C GLN A 89 19.56 -6.82 -7.74
N ARG A 90 19.41 -8.01 -7.13
CA ARG A 90 18.59 -9.09 -7.69
C ARG A 90 17.10 -8.75 -7.71
N TYR A 91 16.58 -8.03 -6.68
CA TYR A 91 15.19 -7.59 -6.65
C TYR A 91 14.88 -6.61 -7.80
N ILE A 92 15.83 -5.73 -8.15
CA ILE A 92 15.69 -4.88 -9.34
C ILE A 92 15.60 -5.75 -10.60
N ASP A 93 16.49 -6.74 -10.76
CA ASP A 93 16.44 -7.68 -11.90
C ASP A 93 15.09 -8.41 -11.96
N TYR A 94 14.59 -8.94 -10.83
CA TYR A 94 13.28 -9.60 -10.76
C TYR A 94 12.12 -8.64 -11.10
N ALA A 95 12.17 -7.40 -10.62
CA ALA A 95 11.15 -6.42 -10.94
C ALA A 95 11.10 -6.13 -12.45
N LEU A 96 12.27 -6.07 -13.11
CA LEU A 96 12.36 -5.95 -14.56
C LEU A 96 11.74 -7.16 -15.27
N ASP A 97 12.03 -8.37 -14.79
CA ASP A 97 11.48 -9.60 -15.38
C ASP A 97 9.96 -9.70 -15.19
N TYR A 98 9.43 -9.29 -14.04
CA TYR A 98 7.98 -9.22 -13.80
C TYR A 98 7.30 -8.11 -14.65
N CYS A 99 7.97 -6.99 -14.86
CA CYS A 99 7.49 -5.99 -15.81
C CYS A 99 7.37 -6.59 -17.21
N ASP A 100 8.41 -7.27 -17.71
CA ASP A 100 8.41 -7.90 -19.02
C ASP A 100 7.31 -8.98 -19.13
N ALA A 101 7.17 -9.83 -18.12
CA ALA A 101 6.18 -10.91 -18.09
C ALA A 101 4.72 -10.41 -18.10
N THR A 102 4.49 -9.17 -17.65
CA THR A 102 3.15 -8.61 -17.54
C THR A 102 2.87 -7.49 -18.57
N ASP A 103 3.71 -7.33 -19.60
CA ASP A 103 3.53 -6.31 -20.62
C ASP A 103 2.22 -6.45 -21.39
N SER A 104 1.76 -7.68 -21.63
CA SER A 104 0.51 -7.98 -22.31
C SER A 104 -0.74 -7.88 -21.43
N TYR A 105 -0.58 -7.65 -20.13
CA TYR A 105 -1.70 -7.57 -19.20
C TYR A 105 -2.47 -6.24 -19.35
N PRO A 106 -3.76 -6.20 -18.97
CA PRO A 106 -4.49 -4.94 -18.85
C PRO A 106 -3.75 -3.97 -17.93
N GLU A 107 -3.86 -2.66 -18.18
CA GLU A 107 -3.06 -1.64 -17.48
C GLU A 107 -3.15 -1.74 -15.95
N PHE A 108 -4.35 -2.03 -15.43
CA PHE A 108 -4.56 -2.16 -13.97
C PHE A 108 -3.93 -3.43 -13.37
N ALA A 109 -3.54 -4.40 -14.19
CA ALA A 109 -2.94 -5.68 -13.77
C ALA A 109 -1.44 -5.79 -14.10
N LYS A 110 -0.87 -4.80 -14.77
CA LYS A 110 0.58 -4.75 -15.03
C LYS A 110 1.34 -4.64 -13.71
N PHE A 111 2.43 -5.41 -13.59
CA PHE A 111 3.30 -5.34 -12.41
C PHE A 111 3.90 -3.94 -12.27
N LYS A 112 3.84 -3.38 -11.07
CA LYS A 112 4.47 -2.12 -10.66
C LYS A 112 5.26 -2.34 -9.38
N TRP A 113 6.36 -1.63 -9.22
CA TRP A 113 7.24 -1.79 -8.06
C TRP A 113 7.95 -0.48 -7.71
N THR A 114 8.23 -0.28 -6.43
CA THR A 114 8.99 0.85 -5.91
C THR A 114 10.33 0.38 -5.36
N CYS A 115 11.43 0.94 -5.86
CA CYS A 115 12.74 0.85 -5.21
C CYS A 115 12.75 1.77 -4.00
N GLU A 116 12.78 1.22 -2.80
CA GLU A 116 12.65 1.98 -1.55
C GLU A 116 13.81 2.93 -1.28
N ILE A 117 15.04 2.54 -1.65
CA ILE A 117 16.26 3.30 -1.32
C ILE A 117 17.13 3.57 -2.55
N SER A 118 17.71 4.75 -2.58
CA SER A 118 18.57 5.16 -3.69
C SER A 118 19.97 4.53 -3.68
N TRP A 119 20.45 4.06 -2.54
CA TRP A 119 21.74 3.34 -2.45
C TRP A 119 21.81 2.14 -3.38
N ALA A 120 20.86 1.22 -3.28
CA ALA A 120 20.86 0.01 -4.11
C ALA A 120 20.77 0.32 -5.60
N VAL A 121 19.96 1.32 -5.98
CA VAL A 121 19.84 1.78 -7.37
C VAL A 121 21.13 2.44 -7.83
N GLY A 122 21.76 3.28 -7.02
CA GLY A 122 23.04 3.91 -7.34
C GLY A 122 24.13 2.88 -7.64
N GLU A 123 24.23 1.84 -6.81
CA GLU A 123 25.19 0.74 -7.03
C GLU A 123 24.79 -0.13 -8.25
N TYR A 124 23.50 -0.31 -8.51
CA TYR A 124 23.02 -0.98 -9.72
C TYR A 124 23.48 -0.24 -10.99
N LEU A 125 23.34 1.06 -11.02
CA LEU A 125 23.73 1.91 -12.17
C LEU A 125 25.25 1.94 -12.41
N LYS A 126 26.06 1.72 -11.37
CA LYS A 126 27.53 1.65 -11.48
C LYS A 126 28.01 0.30 -11.99
N ASN A 127 27.34 -0.77 -11.60
CA ASN A 127 27.90 -2.13 -11.70
C ASN A 127 27.21 -3.02 -12.75
N LYS A 128 25.98 -2.68 -13.17
CA LYS A 128 25.24 -3.52 -14.14
C LYS A 128 25.55 -3.18 -15.59
N PRO A 129 25.44 -4.16 -16.50
CA PRO A 129 25.61 -3.93 -17.92
C PRO A 129 24.64 -2.87 -18.47
N ALA A 130 25.08 -2.11 -19.47
CA ALA A 130 24.30 -1.05 -20.09
C ALA A 130 22.89 -1.51 -20.52
N LYS A 131 22.75 -2.74 -21.02
CA LYS A 131 21.46 -3.33 -21.39
C LYS A 131 20.46 -3.36 -20.22
N GLN A 132 20.92 -3.71 -19.01
CA GLN A 132 20.05 -3.74 -17.82
C GLN A 132 19.69 -2.33 -17.34
N ILE A 133 20.64 -1.40 -17.45
CA ILE A 133 20.39 0.02 -17.15
C ILE A 133 19.33 0.61 -18.08
N GLU A 134 19.43 0.36 -19.37
CA GLU A 134 18.43 0.82 -20.34
C GLU A 134 17.05 0.18 -20.12
N ARG A 135 17.03 -1.09 -19.72
CA ARG A 135 15.80 -1.78 -19.30
C ARG A 135 15.15 -1.08 -18.11
N LEU A 136 15.93 -0.75 -17.07
CA LEU A 136 15.46 -0.03 -15.89
C LEU A 136 14.90 1.36 -16.27
N LYS A 137 15.64 2.12 -17.08
CA LYS A 137 15.19 3.43 -17.56
C LYS A 137 13.82 3.34 -18.26
N LYS A 138 13.68 2.39 -19.17
CA LYS A 138 12.42 2.17 -19.88
C LYS A 138 11.27 1.94 -18.91
N ARG A 139 11.46 1.08 -17.88
CA ARG A 139 10.41 0.78 -16.90
C ARG A 139 10.09 1.95 -15.97
N VAL A 140 11.06 2.81 -15.69
CA VAL A 140 10.85 4.06 -14.97
C VAL A 140 10.05 5.07 -15.83
N GLU A 141 10.41 5.24 -17.11
CA GLU A 141 9.68 6.11 -18.04
C GLU A 141 8.22 5.66 -18.24
N GLU A 142 7.97 4.36 -18.27
CA GLU A 142 6.64 3.77 -18.35
C GLU A 142 5.82 3.90 -17.05
N GLY A 143 6.42 4.38 -15.94
CA GLY A 143 5.78 4.41 -14.62
C GLY A 143 5.51 3.02 -14.03
N ARG A 144 6.27 2.01 -14.47
CA ARG A 144 6.20 0.63 -13.96
C ARG A 144 7.12 0.42 -12.75
N ILE A 145 8.23 1.14 -12.71
CA ILE A 145 9.18 1.17 -11.59
C ILE A 145 9.32 2.61 -11.12
N GLU A 146 9.08 2.84 -9.84
CA GLU A 146 9.36 4.10 -9.15
C GLU A 146 10.68 3.99 -8.40
N LEU A 147 11.50 5.03 -8.47
CA LEU A 147 12.73 5.13 -7.71
C LEU A 147 12.54 6.11 -6.56
N ALA A 148 12.54 5.64 -5.32
CA ALA A 148 12.54 6.52 -4.18
C ALA A 148 13.94 7.10 -3.94
N GLY A 149 14.00 8.38 -3.56
CA GLY A 149 15.25 9.13 -3.58
C GLY A 149 16.03 9.12 -2.27
N MET A 150 15.41 8.71 -1.16
CA MET A 150 16.15 8.65 0.11
C MET A 150 17.23 7.58 0.04
N TYR A 151 18.42 7.90 0.63
CA TYR A 151 19.58 7.00 0.54
C TYR A 151 19.34 5.67 1.22
N LEU A 152 18.88 5.74 2.47
CA LEU A 152 18.51 4.63 3.35
C LEU A 152 17.30 5.05 4.17
N ASN A 153 16.69 4.12 4.89
CA ASN A 153 15.78 4.44 5.98
C ASN A 153 16.64 4.84 7.20
N PHE A 154 16.49 6.07 7.67
CA PHE A 154 17.30 6.61 8.75
C PHE A 154 16.51 6.69 10.05
N ASP A 155 17.07 6.18 11.13
CA ASP A 155 16.83 6.73 12.46
C ASP A 155 17.76 7.96 12.61
N GLU A 156 17.21 9.13 12.81
CA GLU A 156 17.90 10.41 12.59
C GLU A 156 18.90 10.76 13.70
N LEU A 157 20.02 10.08 13.68
CA LEU A 157 21.21 10.50 14.43
C LEU A 157 22.22 11.31 13.59
N PRO A 158 22.22 11.24 12.24
CA PRO A 158 23.12 12.05 11.43
C PRO A 158 22.80 13.54 11.53
N ASP A 159 23.83 14.39 11.41
CA ASP A 159 23.65 15.83 11.30
C ASP A 159 23.09 16.24 9.92
N GLU A 160 22.64 17.47 9.81
CA GLU A 160 22.02 18.01 8.61
C GLU A 160 22.93 17.91 7.37
N GLN A 161 24.25 18.12 7.54
CA GLN A 161 25.21 18.03 6.42
C GLN A 161 25.32 16.60 5.91
N THR A 162 25.36 15.63 6.80
CA THR A 162 25.35 14.20 6.45
C THR A 162 24.04 13.81 5.76
N LEU A 163 22.89 14.29 6.25
CA LEU A 163 21.60 14.04 5.62
C LEU A 163 21.54 14.66 4.22
N ALA A 164 22.01 15.90 4.04
CA ALA A 164 22.11 16.53 2.72
C ALA A 164 23.04 15.74 1.79
N ALA A 165 24.20 15.31 2.27
CA ALA A 165 25.15 14.51 1.51
C ALA A 165 24.58 13.13 1.12
N SER A 166 23.68 12.56 1.90
CA SER A 166 23.03 11.28 1.58
C SER A 166 22.20 11.33 0.30
N LEU A 167 21.79 12.52 -0.14
CA LEU A 167 21.04 12.71 -1.39
C LEU A 167 21.95 12.78 -2.64
N ALA A 168 23.28 12.70 -2.48
CA ALA A 168 24.24 12.76 -3.60
C ALA A 168 24.01 11.71 -4.72
N PRO A 169 23.53 10.48 -4.45
CA PRO A 169 23.20 9.52 -5.53
C PRO A 169 22.20 10.03 -6.55
N LEU A 170 21.32 10.97 -6.18
CA LEU A 170 20.34 11.57 -7.09
C LEU A 170 21.00 12.33 -8.25
N LYS A 171 22.22 12.84 -8.07
CA LYS A 171 23.00 13.42 -9.16
C LYS A 171 23.26 12.38 -10.26
N LEU A 172 23.66 11.16 -9.89
CA LEU A 172 23.86 10.08 -10.84
C LEU A 172 22.55 9.69 -11.55
N PHE A 173 21.42 9.69 -10.82
CA PHE A 173 20.12 9.41 -11.42
C PHE A 173 19.80 10.46 -12.52
N LYS A 174 19.96 11.73 -12.20
CA LYS A 174 19.76 12.82 -13.15
C LYS A 174 20.70 12.73 -14.37
N GLU A 175 21.98 12.44 -14.15
CA GLU A 175 22.97 12.23 -15.23
C GLU A 175 22.61 11.06 -16.13
N LYS A 176 21.97 10.04 -15.60
CA LYS A 176 21.46 8.88 -16.35
C LYS A 176 20.07 9.09 -16.94
N GLY A 177 19.45 10.25 -16.76
CA GLY A 177 18.10 10.55 -17.25
C GLY A 177 16.99 9.83 -16.48
N LEU A 178 17.25 9.40 -15.24
CA LEU A 178 16.26 8.78 -14.37
C LEU A 178 15.52 9.84 -13.56
N LYS A 179 14.21 9.72 -13.52
CA LYS A 179 13.33 10.59 -12.74
C LYS A 179 13.13 10.02 -11.36
N THR A 180 13.10 10.90 -10.36
CA THR A 180 12.83 10.57 -8.95
C THR A 180 11.97 11.68 -8.37
N GLU A 181 10.76 11.36 -7.95
CA GLU A 181 9.81 12.34 -7.40
C GLU A 181 9.29 11.94 -6.03
N LEU A 182 9.63 10.74 -5.56
CA LEU A 182 9.19 10.15 -4.30
C LEU A 182 10.35 10.08 -3.30
N ALA A 183 10.17 10.67 -2.13
CA ALA A 183 10.97 10.38 -0.94
C ALA A 183 10.24 9.32 -0.11
N MET A 184 10.94 8.27 0.32
CA MET A 184 10.35 7.17 1.08
C MET A 184 11.20 6.89 2.31
N GLN A 185 10.56 6.87 3.49
CA GLN A 185 11.15 6.54 4.78
C GLN A 185 10.22 5.59 5.51
N ASN A 186 10.59 4.33 5.61
CA ASN A 186 9.75 3.30 6.22
C ASN A 186 10.47 2.62 7.37
N ASP A 187 9.66 2.16 8.33
CA ASP A 187 10.08 1.43 9.51
C ASP A 187 11.10 2.18 10.39
N VAL A 188 10.99 3.50 10.38
CA VAL A 188 11.81 4.43 11.18
C VAL A 188 10.92 5.37 11.99
N ASN A 189 11.52 6.14 12.89
CA ASN A 189 10.78 7.00 13.82
C ASN A 189 10.17 8.24 13.19
N GLY A 190 10.65 8.63 12.03
CA GLY A 190 10.24 9.84 11.34
C GLY A 190 11.27 10.31 10.33
N ILE A 191 11.19 11.58 10.00
CA ILE A 191 12.06 12.27 9.04
C ILE A 191 12.38 13.66 9.60
N GLY A 192 13.64 14.11 9.52
CA GLY A 192 14.05 15.42 9.99
C GLY A 192 13.47 16.58 9.18
N TRP A 193 13.15 17.64 9.87
CA TRP A 193 12.59 18.84 9.24
C TRP A 193 13.47 19.44 8.14
N CYS A 194 14.80 19.27 8.19
CA CYS A 194 15.70 19.71 7.12
C CYS A 194 15.36 19.13 5.73
N PHE A 195 14.76 17.93 5.68
CA PHE A 195 14.30 17.36 4.41
C PHE A 195 13.14 18.14 3.79
N ALA A 196 12.35 18.86 4.59
CA ALA A 196 11.31 19.74 4.05
C ALA A 196 11.88 20.86 3.16
N GLU A 197 13.13 21.25 3.38
CA GLU A 197 13.86 22.22 2.54
C GLU A 197 14.56 21.51 1.37
N PHE A 198 15.25 20.40 1.62
CA PHE A 198 16.06 19.72 0.61
C PHE A 198 15.23 19.07 -0.49
N LEU A 199 14.13 18.42 -0.13
CA LEU A 199 13.38 17.60 -1.09
C LEU A 199 12.71 18.45 -2.19
N PRO A 200 12.03 19.57 -1.92
CA PRO A 200 11.46 20.43 -2.96
C PRO A 200 12.51 20.96 -3.94
N ASP A 201 13.68 21.38 -3.43
CA ASP A 201 14.78 21.91 -4.25
C ASP A 201 15.35 20.86 -5.20
N LEU A 202 15.26 19.59 -4.83
CA LEU A 202 15.67 18.45 -5.65
C LEU A 202 14.57 17.94 -6.61
N GLY A 203 13.38 18.54 -6.55
CA GLY A 203 12.25 18.22 -7.42
C GLY A 203 11.34 17.11 -6.93
N PHE A 204 11.43 16.74 -5.64
CA PHE A 204 10.50 15.77 -5.04
C PHE A 204 9.10 16.37 -4.90
N LYS A 205 8.10 15.55 -5.16
CA LYS A 205 6.68 15.92 -5.10
C LYS A 205 5.90 15.16 -4.02
N TYR A 206 6.43 14.01 -3.64
CA TYR A 206 5.75 13.08 -2.75
C TYR A 206 6.68 12.61 -1.65
N VAL A 207 6.12 12.49 -0.45
CA VAL A 207 6.78 11.85 0.69
C VAL A 207 5.90 10.70 1.15
N ASN A 208 6.45 9.51 1.21
CA ASN A 208 5.84 8.35 1.86
C ASN A 208 6.58 8.09 3.16
N MET A 209 5.84 8.03 4.26
CA MET A 209 6.41 7.75 5.57
C MET A 209 5.60 6.67 6.25
N GLY A 210 6.27 5.57 6.60
CA GLY A 210 5.74 4.47 7.37
C GLY A 210 6.49 4.33 8.68
N THR A 211 5.86 4.72 9.80
CA THR A 211 6.48 4.55 11.11
C THR A 211 6.56 3.09 11.52
N HIS A 212 7.60 2.73 12.25
CA HIS A 212 7.76 1.40 12.85
C HIS A 212 6.56 1.05 13.73
N GLY A 213 6.02 -0.16 13.60
CA GLY A 213 4.77 -0.60 14.23
C GLY A 213 4.74 -0.58 15.78
N HIS A 214 5.89 -0.43 16.43
CA HIS A 214 6.02 -0.27 17.88
C HIS A 214 6.21 1.19 18.32
N ARG A 215 6.11 2.15 17.40
CA ARG A 215 6.33 3.57 17.65
C ARG A 215 5.02 4.35 17.59
N ALA A 216 5.01 5.52 18.21
CA ALA A 216 3.84 6.39 18.16
C ALA A 216 3.55 6.84 16.71
N LEU A 217 2.28 6.89 16.36
CA LEU A 217 1.84 7.50 15.10
C LEU A 217 2.27 8.97 15.09
N ILE A 218 2.79 9.42 13.96
CA ILE A 218 2.98 10.84 13.71
C ILE A 218 1.61 11.42 13.43
N CYS A 219 1.12 12.28 14.32
CA CYS A 219 -0.06 13.08 14.07
C CYS A 219 0.40 14.35 13.34
N PHE A 220 -0.05 14.52 12.12
CA PHE A 220 0.01 15.81 11.44
C PHE A 220 -1.28 16.55 11.81
N ASP A 221 -1.14 17.65 12.53
CA ASP A 221 -2.22 18.59 12.83
C ASP A 221 -2.57 19.44 11.59
#